data_0b24e749aeeddbe165ffc81f41c732a3
#
_entry.id   0b24e749aeeddbe165ffc81f41c732a3
#
_cell.length_a   1.000
_cell.length_b   1.000
_cell.length_c   1.000
_cell.angle_alpha   90.00
_cell.angle_beta   90.00
_cell.angle_gamma   90.00
#
_symmetry.space_group_name_H-M   'P 1'
#
loop_
_entity.id
_entity.type
_entity.pdbx_description
1 polymer ?
#
loop_
_entity_poly.entity_id
_entity_poly.type
_entity_poly.pdbx_seq_one_letter_code
_entity_poly.pdbx_strand_id
1 'polypeptide(L)'
;MKIRLKKYILLLFLPLISYGQQESYYSFYRATMNIINPAFAGAEAGDVFSFTSRRQWSSDEEAPTTIAFSYSSARANNVGLGISLVADKVFIEQQTNVTIDFSYNLNMETTQVYLGLKAGGNFYKADPTGLIGFSAIPDPIQQAISKFNPNIGVGALLKREN
;
A
#
# COMPACT_ATOMS: atom_id res chain seq x y z
N MET A 1 -30.03 -18.64 -27.94
CA MET A 1 -28.64 -18.94 -27.58
C MET A 1 -27.60 -17.84 -27.91
N LYS A 2 -27.89 -16.88 -28.82
CA LYS A 2 -26.94 -15.81 -29.25
C LYS A 2 -26.71 -14.67 -28.23
N ILE A 3 -27.60 -14.45 -27.25
CA ILE A 3 -27.51 -13.32 -26.29
C ILE A 3 -26.51 -13.60 -25.16
N ARG A 4 -26.28 -14.86 -24.80
CA ARG A 4 -25.34 -15.22 -23.72
C ARG A 4 -23.87 -15.00 -24.10
N LEU A 5 -23.52 -15.23 -25.35
CA LEU A 5 -22.12 -15.06 -25.82
C LEU A 5 -21.65 -13.59 -25.79
N LYS A 6 -22.55 -12.63 -26.11
CA LYS A 6 -22.22 -11.18 -26.06
C LYS A 6 -21.91 -10.69 -24.64
N LYS A 7 -22.53 -11.25 -23.59
CA LYS A 7 -22.24 -10.89 -22.20
C LYS A 7 -20.86 -11.36 -21.76
N TYR A 8 -20.40 -12.50 -22.21
CA TYR A 8 -19.07 -13.04 -21.90
C TYR A 8 -17.95 -12.31 -22.67
N ILE A 9 -18.23 -11.84 -23.89
CA ILE A 9 -17.30 -11.00 -24.67
C ILE A 9 -17.06 -9.67 -23.96
N LEU A 10 -18.08 -9.06 -23.36
CA LEU A 10 -17.93 -7.82 -22.59
C LEU A 10 -17.06 -8.04 -21.34
N LEU A 11 -17.14 -9.20 -20.69
CA LEU A 11 -16.31 -9.57 -19.55
C LEU A 11 -14.83 -9.74 -19.93
N LEU A 12 -14.53 -10.18 -21.14
CA LEU A 12 -13.16 -10.38 -21.64
C LEU A 12 -12.42 -9.05 -21.86
N PHE A 13 -13.14 -7.95 -22.10
CA PHE A 13 -12.55 -6.61 -22.29
C PHE A 13 -12.37 -5.80 -21.00
N LEU A 14 -12.91 -6.28 -19.87
CA LEU A 14 -12.76 -5.60 -18.57
C LEU A 14 -11.28 -5.39 -18.13
N PRO A 15 -10.36 -6.37 -18.30
CA PRO A 15 -8.97 -6.18 -17.90
C PRO A 15 -8.18 -5.19 -18.76
N LEU A 16 -8.68 -4.76 -19.93
CA LEU A 16 -7.98 -3.80 -20.80
C LEU A 16 -8.04 -2.35 -20.28
N ILE A 17 -8.84 -2.08 -19.25
CA ILE A 17 -9.00 -0.75 -18.63
C ILE A 17 -8.14 -0.64 -17.35
N SER A 18 -7.40 -1.67 -16.99
CA SER A 18 -6.57 -1.70 -15.80
C SER A 18 -5.24 -0.99 -16.06
N TYR A 19 -5.07 0.18 -15.46
CA TYR A 19 -3.80 0.87 -15.40
C TYR A 19 -2.97 0.25 -14.27
N GLY A 20 -1.87 -0.42 -14.63
CA GLY A 20 -0.92 -0.93 -13.64
C GLY A 20 -0.20 0.23 -12.95
N GLN A 21 -0.36 0.34 -11.63
CA GLN A 21 0.43 1.24 -10.80
C GLN A 21 1.54 0.43 -10.14
N GLN A 22 2.77 0.96 -10.15
CA GLN A 22 3.87 0.36 -9.40
C GLN A 22 3.74 0.75 -7.92
N GLU A 23 3.61 -0.24 -7.04
CA GLU A 23 3.71 -0.05 -5.60
C GLU A 23 5.11 -0.39 -5.10
N SER A 24 5.49 0.20 -3.96
CA SER A 24 6.77 -0.07 -3.29
C SER A 24 6.91 -1.54 -2.94
N TYR A 25 8.09 -2.10 -3.18
CA TYR A 25 8.35 -3.52 -2.96
C TYR A 25 8.69 -3.79 -1.50
N TYR A 26 7.88 -4.59 -0.79
CA TYR A 26 8.10 -4.97 0.60
C TYR A 26 8.73 -6.36 0.71
N SER A 27 9.83 -6.45 1.46
CA SER A 27 10.35 -7.73 1.91
C SER A 27 9.60 -8.17 3.17
N PHE A 28 9.47 -9.49 3.38
CA PHE A 28 8.75 -10.05 4.56
C PHE A 28 7.28 -9.64 4.67
N TYR A 29 6.58 -9.55 3.56
CA TYR A 29 5.19 -9.11 3.47
C TYR A 29 4.22 -9.84 4.43
N ARG A 30 4.53 -11.07 4.87
CA ARG A 30 3.69 -11.82 5.81
C ARG A 30 3.45 -11.06 7.13
N ALA A 31 4.46 -10.36 7.64
CA ALA A 31 4.33 -9.56 8.86
C ALA A 31 3.78 -8.14 8.62
N THR A 32 3.69 -7.72 7.34
CA THR A 32 3.23 -6.39 6.93
C THR A 32 1.98 -6.43 6.07
N MET A 33 1.23 -7.54 6.14
CA MET A 33 0.07 -7.76 5.26
C MET A 33 -1.03 -6.72 5.41
N ASN A 34 -1.16 -6.08 6.58
CA ASN A 34 -2.11 -4.99 6.79
C ASN A 34 -1.77 -3.75 5.93
N ILE A 35 -0.50 -3.55 5.53
CA ILE A 35 -0.13 -2.48 4.60
C ILE A 35 -0.84 -2.67 3.26
N ILE A 36 -0.94 -3.92 2.79
CA ILE A 36 -1.52 -4.29 1.49
C ILE A 36 -3.04 -4.48 1.61
N ASN A 37 -3.49 -5.21 2.64
CA ASN A 37 -4.88 -5.60 2.78
C ASN A 37 -5.37 -5.31 4.22
N PRO A 38 -6.31 -4.35 4.40
CA PRO A 38 -6.80 -3.96 5.73
C PRO A 38 -7.48 -5.08 6.50
N ALA A 39 -7.95 -6.13 5.83
CA ALA A 39 -8.55 -7.28 6.50
C ALA A 39 -7.56 -8.08 7.37
N PHE A 40 -6.25 -7.86 7.20
CA PHE A 40 -5.22 -8.46 8.07
C PHE A 40 -5.04 -7.71 9.39
N ALA A 41 -5.58 -6.51 9.56
CA ALA A 41 -5.55 -5.83 10.84
C ALA A 41 -6.28 -6.67 11.89
N GLY A 42 -5.56 -7.11 12.93
CA GLY A 42 -6.11 -7.98 13.98
C GLY A 42 -6.46 -9.41 13.56
N ALA A 43 -6.04 -9.87 12.38
CA ALA A 43 -6.23 -11.27 11.97
C ALA A 43 -5.27 -12.24 12.66
N GLU A 44 -4.18 -11.74 13.19
CA GLU A 44 -3.28 -12.47 14.07
C GLU A 44 -3.68 -12.26 15.54
N ALA A 45 -3.45 -13.25 16.39
CA ALA A 45 -3.73 -13.13 17.81
C ALA A 45 -2.75 -12.14 18.48
N GLY A 46 -3.30 -11.13 19.17
CA GLY A 46 -2.51 -10.15 19.91
C GLY A 46 -2.08 -8.93 19.10
N ASP A 47 -1.02 -8.29 19.56
CA ASP A 47 -0.45 -7.09 18.97
C ASP A 47 0.73 -7.49 18.09
N VAL A 48 0.71 -7.06 16.84
CA VAL A 48 1.77 -7.32 15.85
C VAL A 48 2.43 -6.02 15.45
N PHE A 49 3.74 -5.93 15.68
CA PHE A 49 4.60 -4.84 15.23
C PHE A 49 5.50 -5.34 14.11
N SER A 50 5.61 -4.58 13.06
CA SER A 50 6.55 -4.85 11.98
C SER A 50 7.31 -3.60 11.60
N PHE A 51 8.62 -3.76 11.44
CA PHE A 51 9.49 -2.72 10.92
C PHE A 51 10.38 -3.33 9.83
N THR A 52 10.40 -2.70 8.66
CA THR A 52 11.22 -3.13 7.53
C THR A 52 11.97 -1.93 6.98
N SER A 53 13.27 -2.07 6.78
CA SER A 53 14.11 -1.10 6.07
C SER A 53 14.82 -1.80 4.94
N ARG A 54 14.72 -1.26 3.74
CA ARG A 54 15.36 -1.77 2.54
C ARG A 54 16.13 -0.67 1.85
N ARG A 55 17.39 -0.93 1.50
CA ARG A 55 18.22 -0.07 0.66
C ARG A 55 18.74 -0.90 -0.51
N GLN A 56 18.58 -0.40 -1.73
CA GLN A 56 19.14 -1.02 -2.92
C GLN A 56 20.49 -0.36 -3.23
N TRP A 57 21.49 -1.18 -3.66
CA TRP A 57 22.82 -0.68 -4.05
C TRP A 57 23.50 0.15 -2.95
N SER A 58 23.93 -0.50 -1.91
CA SER A 58 24.47 0.11 -0.68
C SER A 58 25.68 1.03 -0.85
N SER A 59 26.32 1.01 -2.01
CA SER A 59 27.48 1.86 -2.37
C SER A 59 27.09 3.23 -2.94
N ASP A 60 25.80 3.50 -3.20
CA ASP A 60 25.33 4.74 -3.78
C ASP A 60 24.59 5.56 -2.73
N GLU A 61 24.93 6.84 -2.58
CA GLU A 61 24.26 7.75 -1.65
C GLU A 61 22.82 8.05 -2.04
N GLU A 62 22.52 8.00 -3.34
CA GLU A 62 21.18 8.22 -3.90
C GLU A 62 20.37 6.93 -4.06
N ALA A 63 20.87 5.83 -3.50
CA ALA A 63 20.23 4.52 -3.59
C ALA A 63 18.77 4.53 -3.11
N PRO A 64 17.86 3.88 -3.85
CA PRO A 64 16.47 3.74 -3.44
C PRO A 64 16.36 3.14 -2.03
N THR A 65 15.59 3.80 -1.18
CA THR A 65 15.40 3.40 0.21
C THR A 65 13.92 3.36 0.55
N THR A 66 13.47 2.22 1.08
CA THR A 66 12.10 2.03 1.56
C THR A 66 12.14 1.71 3.05
N ILE A 67 11.37 2.43 3.84
CA ILE A 67 11.12 2.15 5.26
C ILE A 67 9.63 1.91 5.42
N ALA A 68 9.27 0.78 6.03
CA ALA A 68 7.90 0.45 6.32
C ALA A 68 7.76 0.09 7.81
N PHE A 69 6.76 0.68 8.44
CA PHE A 69 6.31 0.36 9.79
C PHE A 69 4.84 -0.03 9.74
N SER A 70 4.47 -1.06 10.46
CA SER A 70 3.07 -1.38 10.68
C SER A 70 2.84 -1.89 12.10
N TYR A 71 1.68 -1.57 12.61
CA TYR A 71 1.13 -2.10 13.84
C TYR A 71 -0.29 -2.58 13.58
N SER A 72 -0.64 -3.74 14.08
CA SER A 72 -1.99 -4.24 14.05
C SER A 72 -2.33 -4.94 15.36
N SER A 73 -3.59 -4.83 15.78
CA SER A 73 -4.08 -5.35 17.04
C SER A 73 -5.47 -5.91 16.89
N ALA A 74 -5.68 -7.12 17.43
CA ALA A 74 -7.01 -7.68 17.64
C ALA A 74 -7.62 -7.05 18.90
N ARG A 75 -8.84 -6.53 18.78
CA ARG A 75 -9.61 -5.95 19.87
C ARG A 75 -10.78 -6.83 20.23
N ALA A 76 -11.46 -6.48 21.32
CA ALA A 76 -12.71 -7.14 21.70
C ALA A 76 -13.78 -7.00 20.60
N ASN A 77 -14.80 -7.84 20.63
CA ASN A 77 -15.94 -7.81 19.72
C ASN A 77 -15.57 -8.04 18.22
N ASN A 78 -14.60 -8.90 17.95
CA ASN A 78 -14.20 -9.25 16.58
C ASN A 78 -13.64 -8.07 15.74
N VAL A 79 -13.22 -7.00 16.38
CA VAL A 79 -12.65 -5.82 15.72
C VAL A 79 -11.14 -5.94 15.66
N GLY A 80 -10.57 -5.59 14.52
CA GLY A 80 -9.14 -5.37 14.34
C GLY A 80 -8.85 -3.92 13.98
N LEU A 81 -7.76 -3.39 14.53
CA LEU A 81 -7.26 -2.06 14.23
C LEU A 81 -5.82 -2.15 13.75
N GLY A 82 -5.46 -1.31 12.79
CA GLY A 82 -4.10 -1.22 12.30
C GLY A 82 -3.71 0.22 11.95
N ILE A 83 -2.41 0.45 11.96
CA ILE A 83 -1.79 1.65 11.42
C ILE A 83 -0.56 1.25 10.64
N SER A 84 -0.30 1.91 9.52
CA SER A 84 0.92 1.71 8.77
C SER A 84 1.49 3.01 8.23
N LEU A 85 2.81 3.04 8.12
CA LEU A 85 3.59 4.12 7.54
C LEU A 85 4.61 3.50 6.60
N VAL A 86 4.63 3.97 5.36
CA VAL A 86 5.61 3.57 4.35
C VAL A 86 6.24 4.81 3.79
N ALA A 87 7.55 4.94 3.94
CA ALA A 87 8.34 6.01 3.36
C ALA A 87 9.28 5.42 2.29
N ASP A 88 9.14 5.89 1.07
CA ASP A 88 9.91 5.47 -0.08
C ASP A 88 10.63 6.67 -0.68
N LYS A 89 11.92 6.52 -0.93
CA LYS A 89 12.76 7.54 -1.56
C LYS A 89 13.48 6.92 -2.74
N VAL A 90 13.29 7.50 -3.91
CA VAL A 90 13.95 7.10 -5.15
C VAL A 90 14.46 8.35 -5.83
N PHE A 91 15.77 8.56 -5.81
CA PHE A 91 16.42 9.73 -6.40
C PHE A 91 15.81 11.03 -5.85
N ILE A 92 15.20 11.88 -6.70
CA ILE A 92 14.56 13.15 -6.31
C ILE A 92 13.13 12.98 -5.76
N GLU A 93 12.56 11.79 -5.91
CA GLU A 93 11.18 11.50 -5.50
C GLU A 93 11.14 10.94 -4.09
N GLN A 94 10.22 11.46 -3.29
CA GLN A 94 9.93 10.98 -1.96
C GLN A 94 8.42 10.77 -1.83
N GLN A 95 8.03 9.61 -1.35
CA GLN A 95 6.65 9.25 -1.15
C GLN A 95 6.47 8.73 0.28
N THR A 96 5.51 9.29 1.01
CA THR A 96 5.18 8.82 2.35
C THR A 96 3.69 8.50 2.41
N ASN A 97 3.38 7.24 2.65
CA ASN A 97 2.02 6.74 2.77
C ASN A 97 1.72 6.46 4.25
N VAL A 98 0.66 7.07 4.78
CA VAL A 98 0.18 6.86 6.14
C VAL A 98 -1.25 6.38 6.07
N THR A 99 -1.54 5.22 6.68
CA THR A 99 -2.88 4.62 6.64
C THR A 99 -3.29 4.07 7.99
N ILE A 100 -4.59 4.09 8.23
CA ILE A 100 -5.26 3.39 9.32
C ILE A 100 -6.16 2.31 8.73
N ASP A 101 -6.20 1.17 9.41
CA ASP A 101 -6.97 0.00 9.02
C ASP A 101 -7.99 -0.32 10.10
N PHE A 102 -9.19 -0.64 9.66
CA PHE A 102 -10.24 -1.22 10.47
C PHE A 102 -10.64 -2.56 9.86
N SER A 103 -10.76 -3.60 10.66
CA SER A 103 -11.29 -4.88 10.21
C SER A 103 -12.37 -5.40 11.15
N TYR A 104 -13.22 -6.25 10.60
CA TYR A 104 -14.24 -6.96 11.35
C TYR A 104 -14.22 -8.43 10.98
N ASN A 105 -14.14 -9.30 12.01
CA ASN A 105 -14.11 -10.75 11.87
C ASN A 105 -15.51 -11.34 12.02
N LEU A 106 -15.96 -12.00 10.96
CA LEU A 106 -17.16 -12.83 10.96
C LEU A 106 -16.75 -14.29 11.22
N ASN A 107 -17.01 -14.76 12.44
CA ASN A 107 -16.72 -16.15 12.81
C ASN A 107 -17.84 -17.06 12.31
N MET A 108 -17.48 -17.99 11.44
CA MET A 108 -18.32 -19.12 11.02
C MET A 108 -17.72 -20.40 11.60
N GLU A 109 -18.49 -21.47 11.71
CA GLU A 109 -18.12 -22.72 12.41
C GLU A 109 -16.73 -23.27 12.06
N THR A 110 -16.27 -23.15 10.81
CA THR A 110 -14.99 -23.68 10.31
C THR A 110 -14.14 -22.65 9.57
N THR A 111 -14.65 -21.40 9.46
CA THR A 111 -14.02 -20.38 8.63
C THR A 111 -14.19 -19.01 9.26
N GLN A 112 -13.13 -18.25 9.31
CA GLN A 112 -13.14 -16.85 9.73
C GLN A 112 -13.06 -15.96 8.48
N VAL A 113 -14.00 -15.02 8.36
CA VAL A 113 -14.03 -14.04 7.27
C VAL A 113 -13.74 -12.67 7.84
N TYR A 114 -12.63 -12.08 7.46
CA TYR A 114 -12.30 -10.71 7.84
C TYR A 114 -12.65 -9.77 6.69
N LEU A 115 -13.38 -8.71 7.00
CA LEU A 115 -13.65 -7.60 6.09
C LEU A 115 -12.92 -6.38 6.60
N GLY A 116 -12.16 -5.71 5.74
CA GLY A 116 -11.31 -4.60 6.11
C GLY A 116 -11.61 -3.32 5.34
N LEU A 117 -11.44 -2.18 6.02
CA LEU A 117 -11.47 -0.85 5.47
C LEU A 117 -10.15 -0.16 5.79
N LYS A 118 -9.62 0.58 4.83
CA LYS A 118 -8.40 1.38 4.93
C LYS A 118 -8.72 2.82 4.59
N ALA A 119 -8.19 3.75 5.37
CA ALA A 119 -8.21 5.16 5.06
C ALA A 119 -6.83 5.76 5.33
N GLY A 120 -6.42 6.72 4.52
CA GLY A 120 -5.12 7.36 4.69
C GLY A 120 -4.80 8.37 3.62
N GLY A 121 -3.54 8.66 3.44
CA GLY A 121 -3.06 9.57 2.42
C GLY A 121 -1.60 9.35 2.07
N ASN A 122 -1.29 9.75 0.87
CA ASN A 122 0.03 9.71 0.30
C ASN A 122 0.56 11.13 0.11
N PHE A 123 1.67 11.45 0.78
CA PHE A 123 2.44 12.66 0.61
C PHE A 123 3.53 12.39 -0.43
N TYR A 124 3.43 13.02 -1.57
CA TYR A 124 4.40 12.92 -2.65
C TYR A 124 5.19 14.23 -2.75
N LYS A 125 6.52 14.14 -2.83
CA LYS A 125 7.43 15.24 -3.07
C LYS A 125 8.44 14.84 -4.15
N ALA A 126 8.62 15.71 -5.15
CA ALA A 126 9.73 15.63 -6.09
C ALA A 126 10.52 16.94 -6.06
N ASP A 127 11.83 16.86 -5.87
CA ASP A 127 12.70 18.02 -5.72
C ASP A 127 13.85 17.97 -6.74
N PRO A 128 13.67 18.56 -7.92
CA PRO A 128 14.67 18.57 -8.97
C PRO A 128 15.73 19.67 -8.78
N THR A 129 15.68 20.49 -7.73
CA THR A 129 16.56 21.67 -7.56
C THR A 129 18.04 21.32 -7.40
N GLY A 130 18.37 20.08 -7.03
CA GLY A 130 19.75 19.57 -6.93
C GLY A 130 20.31 19.02 -8.26
N LEU A 131 19.51 18.96 -9.32
CA LEU A 131 19.97 18.46 -10.60
C LEU A 131 20.80 19.52 -11.32
N ILE A 132 22.03 19.15 -11.73
CA ILE A 132 22.89 20.02 -12.53
C ILE A 132 22.35 20.02 -13.95
N GLY A 133 21.70 21.12 -14.35
CA GLY A 133 21.28 21.35 -15.73
C GLY A 133 22.48 21.72 -16.62
N PHE A 134 22.42 21.39 -17.89
CA PHE A 134 23.42 21.81 -18.89
C PHE A 134 23.37 23.32 -19.20
N SER A 135 22.40 24.04 -18.66
CA SER A 135 22.20 25.48 -18.89
C SER A 135 22.51 26.28 -17.63
N ALA A 136 23.27 27.37 -17.80
CA ALA A 136 23.52 28.37 -16.78
C ALA A 136 22.27 29.21 -16.41
N ILE A 137 21.16 29.03 -17.12
CA ILE A 137 19.88 29.72 -16.90
C ILE A 137 19.02 28.83 -15.99
N PRO A 138 18.49 29.33 -14.87
CA PRO A 138 17.56 28.58 -14.04
C PRO A 138 16.35 28.16 -14.87
N ASP A 139 16.10 26.85 -14.96
CA ASP A 139 14.94 26.32 -15.68
C ASP A 139 13.69 26.53 -14.81
N PRO A 140 12.67 27.28 -15.30
CA PRO A 140 11.42 27.48 -14.57
C PRO A 140 10.68 26.16 -14.24
N ILE A 141 11.04 25.06 -14.91
CA ILE A 141 10.45 23.73 -14.70
C ILE A 141 11.08 23.03 -13.46
N GLN A 142 12.24 23.47 -12.97
CA GLN A 142 12.91 22.93 -11.77
C GLN A 142 12.27 23.43 -10.46
N GLN A 143 10.94 23.33 -10.35
CA GLN A 143 10.24 23.63 -9.11
C GLN A 143 9.93 22.36 -8.34
N ALA A 144 10.13 22.40 -7.03
CA ALA A 144 9.73 21.31 -6.16
C ALA A 144 8.22 21.12 -6.21
N ILE A 145 7.79 19.88 -6.46
CA ILE A 145 6.39 19.50 -6.50
C ILE A 145 6.06 18.81 -5.18
N SER A 146 4.99 19.24 -4.52
CA SER A 146 4.44 18.56 -3.34
C SER A 146 2.95 18.36 -3.52
N LYS A 147 2.48 17.12 -3.32
CA LYS A 147 1.07 16.75 -3.47
C LYS A 147 0.64 15.84 -2.33
N PHE A 148 -0.59 16.02 -1.88
CA PHE A 148 -1.28 15.09 -0.99
C PHE A 148 -2.41 14.40 -1.75
N ASN A 149 -2.43 13.07 -1.70
CA ASN A 149 -3.45 12.25 -2.33
C ASN A 149 -4.13 11.40 -1.25
N PRO A 150 -5.43 11.62 -0.95
CA PRO A 150 -6.17 10.76 -0.05
C PRO A 150 -6.33 9.36 -0.66
N ASN A 151 -6.33 8.34 0.19
CA ASN A 151 -6.44 6.94 -0.20
C ASN A 151 -7.49 6.23 0.66
N ILE A 152 -8.36 5.46 0.01
CA ILE A 152 -9.35 4.61 0.66
C ILE A 152 -9.25 3.23 0.01
N GLY A 153 -9.27 2.19 0.85
CA GLY A 153 -9.19 0.80 0.39
C GLY A 153 -10.18 -0.09 1.12
N VAL A 154 -10.52 -1.17 0.47
CA VAL A 154 -11.31 -2.27 1.06
C VAL A 154 -10.54 -3.58 0.89
N GLY A 155 -10.75 -4.50 1.83
CA GLY A 155 -10.10 -5.80 1.77
C GLY A 155 -10.96 -6.91 2.36
N ALA A 156 -10.62 -8.13 1.99
CA ALA A 156 -11.21 -9.33 2.55
C ALA A 156 -10.13 -10.39 2.77
N LEU A 157 -10.31 -11.20 3.80
CA LEU A 157 -9.46 -12.34 4.12
C LEU A 157 -10.32 -13.51 4.57
N LEU A 158 -10.04 -14.67 4.02
CA LEU A 158 -10.62 -15.95 4.44
C LEU A 158 -9.54 -16.75 5.15
N LYS A 159 -9.78 -17.10 6.41
CA LYS A 159 -8.90 -17.95 7.22
C LYS A 159 -9.69 -19.21 7.61
N ARG A 160 -9.22 -20.36 7.15
CA ARG A 160 -9.81 -21.65 7.51
C ARG A 160 -8.99 -22.31 8.61
N GLU A 161 -9.66 -22.74 9.66
CA GLU A 161 -9.04 -23.59 10.68
C GLU A 161 -8.98 -25.04 10.14
N ASN A 162 -7.77 -25.59 10.13
CA ASN A 162 -7.56 -27.02 9.80
C ASN A 162 -7.56 -27.86 11.06
#